data_0e556ac89efe89f3fedba33c2ab5731f
#
_entry.id   0e556ac89efe89f3fedba33c2ab5731f
#
_cell.length_a   1.000
_cell.length_b   1.000
_cell.length_c   1.000
_cell.angle_alpha   90.00
_cell.angle_beta   90.00
_cell.angle_gamma   90.00
#
_symmetry.space_group_name_H-M   'P 1'
#
loop_
_entity.id
_entity.type
_entity.pdbx_description
1 polymer ?
#
loop_
_entity_poly.entity_id
_entity_poly.type
_entity_poly.pdbx_seq_one_letter_code
_entity_poly.pdbx_strand_id
1 'polypeptide(L)'
;MYKMMTPGPTQVRENVRMARSLEFQNPDLDADFCEYYKETCLLASELLHTKNETLILDGEGILGLEAACASITEPGDRVLVLDNGLYGESFKDFVTMYGGIPTLYTVDYDKPVDPEKLAEYLKEQHDFKYATVVHCDTPSGMLNDISKICPLLKSYGILTVVDSVSAMFGEEVRADDYRIDLLCGGSQK
;
A
#
# COMPACT_ATOMS: atom_id res chain seq x y z
N MET A 1 18.38 -28.30 4.59
CA MET A 1 17.69 -27.06 4.99
C MET A 1 16.51 -26.84 4.05
N TYR A 2 15.29 -26.71 4.55
CA TYR A 2 14.12 -26.44 3.72
C TYR A 2 14.14 -25.00 3.22
N LYS A 3 13.81 -24.79 1.95
CA LYS A 3 13.58 -23.46 1.39
C LYS A 3 12.10 -23.09 1.57
N MET A 4 11.85 -21.93 2.13
CA MET A 4 10.49 -21.38 2.22
C MET A 4 10.12 -20.77 0.86
N MET A 5 9.01 -21.23 0.29
CA MET A 5 8.52 -20.81 -1.03
C MET A 5 7.13 -20.17 -0.93
N THR A 6 6.78 -19.67 0.25
CA THR A 6 5.53 -18.94 0.46
C THR A 6 5.64 -17.51 -0.11
N PRO A 7 4.55 -16.92 -0.60
CA PRO A 7 4.53 -15.53 -1.08
C PRO A 7 4.73 -14.49 0.05
N GLY A 8 4.55 -14.89 1.28
CA GLY A 8 4.79 -14.12 2.49
C GLY A 8 4.19 -14.80 3.72
N PRO A 9 4.87 -14.76 4.87
CA PRO A 9 6.26 -14.30 5.06
C PRO A 9 7.28 -15.09 4.25
N THR A 10 8.32 -14.42 3.79
CA THR A 10 9.39 -15.01 2.98
C THR A 10 10.57 -15.44 3.85
N GLN A 11 11.52 -16.16 3.27
CA GLN A 11 12.72 -16.57 3.97
C GLN A 11 13.64 -15.37 4.23
N VAL A 12 13.87 -15.07 5.50
CA VAL A 12 14.76 -13.98 5.93
C VAL A 12 16.23 -14.39 5.73
N ARG A 13 17.01 -13.54 5.08
CA ARG A 13 18.45 -13.74 4.86
C ARG A 13 19.21 -13.73 6.20
N GLU A 14 20.36 -14.41 6.23
CA GLU A 14 21.15 -14.56 7.46
C GLU A 14 21.63 -13.21 8.02
N ASN A 15 22.14 -12.32 7.19
CA ASN A 15 22.57 -10.99 7.62
C ASN A 15 21.44 -10.17 8.27
N VAL A 16 20.21 -10.28 7.77
CA VAL A 16 19.03 -9.61 8.36
C VAL A 16 18.70 -10.25 9.73
N ARG A 17 18.75 -11.59 9.83
CA ARG A 17 18.55 -12.28 11.12
C ARG A 17 19.61 -11.89 12.14
N MET A 18 20.87 -11.77 11.72
CA MET A 18 21.96 -11.32 12.59
C MET A 18 21.76 -9.86 13.05
N ALA A 19 21.37 -8.97 12.15
CA ALA A 19 21.07 -7.59 12.51
C ALA A 19 19.99 -7.48 13.60
N ARG A 20 18.97 -8.35 13.56
CA ARG A 20 17.92 -8.41 14.59
C ARG A 20 18.38 -8.90 15.96
N SER A 21 19.57 -9.48 16.08
CA SER A 21 20.15 -9.93 17.34
C SER A 21 21.12 -8.93 17.98
N LEU A 22 21.35 -7.79 17.34
CA LEU A 22 22.18 -6.72 17.91
C LEU A 22 21.45 -6.05 19.07
N GLU A 23 22.21 -5.61 20.06
CA GLU A 23 21.68 -4.77 21.11
C GLU A 23 21.33 -3.40 20.54
N PHE A 24 20.12 -2.93 20.83
CA PHE A 24 19.67 -1.61 20.50
C PHE A 24 19.52 -0.76 21.76
N GLN A 25 19.70 0.52 21.57
CA GLN A 25 19.45 1.54 22.56
C GLN A 25 17.93 1.68 22.82
N ASN A 26 17.59 2.48 23.81
CA ASN A 26 16.19 2.75 24.11
C ASN A 26 15.56 3.61 23.00
N PRO A 27 14.56 3.10 22.23
CA PRO A 27 13.97 3.83 21.12
C PRO A 27 13.22 5.10 21.52
N ASP A 28 12.80 5.20 22.79
CA ASP A 28 12.02 6.34 23.28
C ASP A 28 12.89 7.50 23.74
N LEU A 29 14.15 7.23 24.14
CA LEU A 29 14.98 8.20 24.85
C LEU A 29 16.31 8.51 24.16
N ASP A 30 16.83 7.61 23.35
CA ASP A 30 18.17 7.75 22.78
C ASP A 30 18.14 8.51 21.46
N ALA A 31 18.85 9.63 21.42
CA ALA A 31 18.97 10.47 20.23
C ALA A 31 19.56 9.70 19.02
N ASP A 32 20.53 8.81 19.29
CA ASP A 32 21.18 8.00 18.26
C ASP A 32 20.19 7.04 17.59
N PHE A 33 19.21 6.52 18.34
CA PHE A 33 18.14 5.70 17.76
C PHE A 33 17.23 6.54 16.87
N CYS A 34 16.90 7.77 17.27
CA CYS A 34 16.10 8.67 16.45
C CYS A 34 16.76 8.97 15.10
N GLU A 35 18.07 9.20 15.09
CA GLU A 35 18.81 9.42 13.84
C GLU A 35 18.84 8.15 12.97
N TYR A 36 19.12 6.99 13.58
CA TYR A 36 19.07 5.70 12.88
C TYR A 36 17.70 5.43 12.25
N TYR A 37 16.60 5.70 12.97
CA TYR A 37 15.23 5.56 12.45
C TYR A 37 14.98 6.49 11.26
N LYS A 38 15.36 7.76 11.36
CA LYS A 38 15.24 8.73 10.27
C LYS A 38 16.03 8.32 9.03
N GLU A 39 17.28 7.90 9.20
CA GLU A 39 18.10 7.40 8.09
C GLU A 39 17.45 6.19 7.42
N THR A 40 16.89 5.26 8.20
CA THR A 40 16.17 4.09 7.67
C THR A 40 14.94 4.49 6.87
N CYS A 41 14.16 5.44 7.37
CA CYS A 41 13.00 5.99 6.66
C CYS A 41 13.40 6.68 5.35
N LEU A 42 14.49 7.45 5.35
CA LEU A 42 15.03 8.11 4.15
C LEU A 42 15.47 7.09 3.09
N LEU A 43 16.17 6.02 3.49
CA LEU A 43 16.56 4.94 2.58
C LEU A 43 15.34 4.26 1.95
N ALA A 44 14.27 4.05 2.72
CA ALA A 44 13.02 3.53 2.18
C ALA A 44 12.38 4.50 1.18
N SER A 45 12.36 5.80 1.47
CA SER A 45 11.85 6.83 0.56
C SER A 45 12.65 6.87 -0.75
N GLU A 46 13.99 6.77 -0.68
CA GLU A 46 14.85 6.71 -1.87
C GLU A 46 14.53 5.50 -2.75
N LEU A 47 14.35 4.31 -2.14
CA LEU A 47 13.99 3.08 -2.86
C LEU A 47 12.61 3.16 -3.51
N LEU A 48 11.69 3.94 -2.97
CA LEU A 48 10.34 4.16 -3.48
C LEU A 48 10.25 5.38 -4.42
N HIS A 49 11.37 6.01 -4.73
CA HIS A 49 11.45 7.20 -5.59
C HIS A 49 10.48 8.30 -5.15
N THR A 50 10.48 8.62 -3.87
CA THR A 50 9.65 9.69 -3.31
C THR A 50 10.47 10.69 -2.49
N LYS A 51 10.02 11.93 -2.46
CA LYS A 51 10.52 13.00 -1.60
C LYS A 51 9.72 13.12 -0.30
N ASN A 52 8.61 12.38 -0.21
CA ASN A 52 7.78 12.34 0.97
C ASN A 52 8.39 11.44 2.05
N GLU A 53 7.99 11.66 3.29
CA GLU A 53 8.46 10.87 4.41
C GLU A 53 7.88 9.45 4.38
N THR A 54 8.75 8.47 4.64
CA THR A 54 8.34 7.10 4.95
C THR A 54 8.28 6.95 6.47
N LEU A 55 7.24 6.31 6.97
CA LEU A 55 7.10 5.94 8.37
C LEU A 55 7.15 4.43 8.50
N ILE A 56 7.94 3.93 9.43
CA ILE A 56 8.02 2.50 9.75
C ILE A 56 7.20 2.28 11.03
N LEU A 57 6.07 1.57 10.86
CA LEU A 57 5.17 1.23 11.97
C LEU A 57 5.56 -0.14 12.54
N ASP A 58 5.42 -0.29 13.86
CA ASP A 58 5.61 -1.57 14.54
C ASP A 58 4.35 -2.42 14.42
N GLY A 59 4.23 -3.14 13.31
CA GLY A 59 3.10 -4.01 13.02
C GLY A 59 3.20 -4.67 11.65
N GLU A 60 2.18 -5.41 11.30
CA GLU A 60 2.04 -6.02 9.98
C GLU A 60 1.59 -4.98 8.94
N GLY A 61 1.74 -5.31 7.63
CA GLY A 61 1.31 -4.42 6.54
C GLY A 61 -0.13 -3.92 6.66
N ILE A 62 -1.02 -4.74 7.23
CA ILE A 62 -2.42 -4.37 7.46
C ILE A 62 -2.57 -3.17 8.41
N LEU A 63 -1.67 -2.97 9.37
CA LEU A 63 -1.66 -1.79 10.23
C LEU A 63 -1.48 -0.50 9.42
N GLY A 64 -0.57 -0.53 8.42
CA GLY A 64 -0.38 0.61 7.53
C GLY A 64 -1.60 0.90 6.66
N LEU A 65 -2.26 -0.15 6.15
CA LEU A 65 -3.47 -0.02 5.33
C LEU A 65 -4.64 0.56 6.13
N GLU A 66 -4.85 0.04 7.34
CA GLU A 66 -5.87 0.57 8.25
C GLU A 66 -5.56 2.01 8.66
N ALA A 67 -4.32 2.31 9.05
CA ALA A 67 -3.90 3.66 9.43
C ALA A 67 -4.10 4.66 8.29
N ALA A 68 -3.79 4.28 7.04
CA ALA A 68 -4.03 5.12 5.87
C ALA A 68 -5.52 5.42 5.70
N CYS A 69 -6.38 4.40 5.73
CA CYS A 69 -7.83 4.59 5.64
C CYS A 69 -8.38 5.43 6.81
N ALA A 70 -7.96 5.12 8.03
CA ALA A 70 -8.40 5.84 9.24
C ALA A 70 -8.04 7.32 9.21
N SER A 71 -6.86 7.66 8.68
CA SER A 71 -6.36 9.04 8.69
C SER A 71 -7.07 9.96 7.70
N ILE A 72 -7.71 9.42 6.67
CA ILE A 72 -8.34 10.21 5.61
C ILE A 72 -9.84 9.99 5.46
N THR A 73 -10.43 9.03 6.19
CA THR A 73 -11.88 8.76 6.13
C THR A 73 -12.63 9.57 7.17
N GLU A 74 -13.62 10.30 6.72
CA GLU A 74 -14.63 10.95 7.58
C GLU A 74 -16.01 10.31 7.33
N PRO A 75 -16.91 10.36 8.33
CA PRO A 75 -18.25 9.80 8.15
C PRO A 75 -18.98 10.41 6.93
N GLY A 76 -19.45 9.53 6.05
CA GLY A 76 -20.14 9.91 4.83
C GLY A 76 -19.24 10.08 3.60
N ASP A 77 -17.92 10.02 3.73
CA ASP A 77 -17.02 10.06 2.58
C ASP A 77 -17.28 8.89 1.62
N ARG A 78 -17.39 9.20 0.34
CA ARG A 78 -17.50 8.17 -0.70
C ARG A 78 -16.11 7.70 -1.11
N VAL A 79 -15.91 6.39 -1.11
CA VAL A 79 -14.62 5.77 -1.40
C VAL A 79 -14.78 4.73 -2.51
N LEU A 80 -13.94 4.82 -3.53
CA LEU A 80 -13.89 3.82 -4.59
C LEU A 80 -12.96 2.68 -4.18
N VAL A 81 -13.47 1.47 -4.09
CA VAL A 81 -12.68 0.26 -3.78
C VAL A 81 -12.48 -0.52 -5.08
N LEU A 82 -11.23 -0.58 -5.57
CA LEU A 82 -10.90 -1.42 -6.73
C LEU A 82 -10.81 -2.88 -6.28
N ASP A 83 -11.85 -3.63 -6.61
CA ASP A 83 -12.03 -5.01 -6.20
C ASP A 83 -11.71 -5.96 -7.37
N ASN A 84 -10.47 -6.46 -7.39
CA ASN A 84 -10.04 -7.52 -8.30
C ASN A 84 -9.27 -8.63 -7.58
N GLY A 85 -9.57 -8.84 -6.30
CA GLY A 85 -8.96 -9.86 -5.46
C GLY A 85 -9.38 -9.74 -4.01
N LEU A 86 -8.99 -10.73 -3.21
CA LEU A 86 -9.37 -10.83 -1.80
C LEU A 86 -9.00 -9.57 -1.00
N TYR A 87 -7.77 -9.07 -1.20
CA TYR A 87 -7.31 -7.87 -0.48
C TYR A 87 -7.92 -6.58 -1.04
N GLY A 88 -8.25 -6.55 -2.35
CA GLY A 88 -8.99 -5.43 -2.94
C GLY A 88 -10.35 -5.25 -2.30
N GLU A 89 -11.14 -6.32 -2.26
CA GLU A 89 -12.47 -6.32 -1.65
C GLU A 89 -12.44 -5.94 -0.16
N SER A 90 -11.43 -6.43 0.59
CA SER A 90 -11.35 -6.22 2.04
C SER A 90 -11.23 -4.77 2.48
N PHE A 91 -10.79 -3.86 1.61
CA PHE A 91 -10.75 -2.43 1.93
C PHE A 91 -12.11 -1.82 2.27
N LYS A 92 -13.22 -2.41 1.78
CA LYS A 92 -14.57 -1.97 2.17
C LYS A 92 -14.80 -1.99 3.68
N ASP A 93 -14.15 -2.95 4.37
CA ASP A 93 -14.30 -3.10 5.82
C ASP A 93 -13.63 -1.95 6.57
N PHE A 94 -12.41 -1.55 6.17
CA PHE A 94 -11.75 -0.36 6.72
C PHE A 94 -12.57 0.91 6.45
N VAL A 95 -13.00 1.11 5.21
CA VAL A 95 -13.82 2.27 4.85
C VAL A 95 -15.07 2.35 5.71
N THR A 96 -15.77 1.22 5.86
CA THR A 96 -17.00 1.16 6.66
C THR A 96 -16.74 1.38 8.14
N MET A 97 -15.64 0.82 8.66
CA MET A 97 -15.25 0.94 10.08
C MET A 97 -15.09 2.40 10.50
N TYR A 98 -14.55 3.24 9.61
CA TYR A 98 -14.34 4.68 9.85
C TYR A 98 -15.49 5.57 9.33
N GLY A 99 -16.64 4.95 8.99
CA GLY A 99 -17.87 5.67 8.64
C GLY A 99 -17.94 6.13 7.19
N GLY A 100 -17.02 5.72 6.34
CA GLY A 100 -17.09 5.97 4.90
C GLY A 100 -18.11 5.06 4.19
N ILE A 101 -18.40 5.40 2.95
CA ILE A 101 -19.35 4.69 2.07
C ILE A 101 -18.55 4.06 0.92
N PRO A 102 -18.24 2.75 0.98
CA PRO A 102 -17.49 2.11 -0.08
C PRO A 102 -18.36 1.87 -1.31
N THR A 103 -17.79 2.12 -2.49
CA THR A 103 -18.34 1.73 -3.78
C THR A 103 -17.35 0.79 -4.45
N LEU A 104 -17.76 -0.46 -4.69
CA LEU A 104 -16.89 -1.46 -5.28
C LEU A 104 -16.89 -1.32 -6.81
N TYR A 105 -15.69 -1.24 -7.37
CA TYR A 105 -15.45 -1.43 -8.80
C TYR A 105 -14.89 -2.84 -8.97
N THR A 106 -15.79 -3.81 -9.20
CA THR A 106 -15.45 -5.23 -9.24
C THR A 106 -15.01 -5.67 -10.62
N VAL A 107 -13.87 -6.38 -10.66
CA VAL A 107 -13.31 -7.03 -11.83
C VAL A 107 -13.09 -8.51 -11.50
N ASP A 108 -13.14 -9.38 -12.50
CA ASP A 108 -12.85 -10.81 -12.30
C ASP A 108 -11.46 -10.99 -11.65
N TYR A 109 -11.35 -11.86 -10.65
CA TYR A 109 -10.13 -12.05 -9.86
C TYR A 109 -8.95 -12.67 -10.65
N ASP A 110 -9.18 -13.09 -11.87
CA ASP A 110 -8.17 -13.57 -12.82
C ASP A 110 -7.72 -12.47 -13.81
N LYS A 111 -8.12 -11.23 -13.59
CA LYS A 111 -7.80 -10.08 -14.45
C LYS A 111 -7.30 -8.87 -13.67
N PRO A 112 -6.31 -8.15 -14.20
CA PRO A 112 -5.95 -6.86 -13.65
C PRO A 112 -7.05 -5.83 -13.90
N VAL A 113 -7.07 -4.78 -13.11
CA VAL A 113 -7.89 -3.60 -13.39
C VAL A 113 -7.43 -2.96 -14.70
N ASP A 114 -8.34 -2.87 -15.66
CA ASP A 114 -8.10 -2.23 -16.96
C ASP A 114 -8.25 -0.71 -16.83
N PRO A 115 -7.17 0.08 -17.02
CA PRO A 115 -7.22 1.53 -16.88
C PRO A 115 -8.18 2.21 -17.86
N GLU A 116 -8.40 1.66 -19.07
CA GLU A 116 -9.30 2.24 -20.05
C GLU A 116 -10.76 2.07 -19.62
N LYS A 117 -11.12 0.89 -19.13
CA LYS A 117 -12.46 0.62 -18.58
C LYS A 117 -12.72 1.41 -17.31
N LEU A 118 -11.70 1.54 -16.44
CA LEU A 118 -11.79 2.39 -15.26
C LEU A 118 -12.02 3.86 -15.66
N ALA A 119 -11.33 4.33 -16.71
CA ALA A 119 -11.54 5.69 -17.22
C ALA A 119 -12.97 5.91 -17.73
N GLU A 120 -13.57 4.94 -18.43
CA GLU A 120 -14.97 5.02 -18.86
C GLU A 120 -15.91 5.08 -17.65
N TYR A 121 -15.68 4.25 -16.63
CA TYR A 121 -16.47 4.27 -15.40
C TYR A 121 -16.40 5.63 -14.69
N LEU A 122 -15.20 6.21 -14.60
CA LEU A 122 -14.96 7.48 -13.92
C LEU A 122 -15.58 8.68 -14.65
N LYS A 123 -15.88 8.59 -15.95
CA LYS A 123 -16.64 9.65 -16.65
C LYS A 123 -18.04 9.84 -16.07
N GLU A 124 -18.65 8.76 -15.60
CA GLU A 124 -20.01 8.77 -15.05
C GLU A 124 -20.03 8.87 -13.52
N GLN A 125 -19.04 8.28 -12.84
CA GLN A 125 -18.97 8.22 -11.40
C GLN A 125 -17.54 8.54 -10.92
N HIS A 126 -17.30 9.77 -10.49
CA HIS A 126 -15.99 10.23 -10.02
C HIS A 126 -16.05 11.06 -8.72
N ASP A 127 -17.21 11.13 -8.09
CA ASP A 127 -17.39 11.81 -6.80
C ASP A 127 -16.94 10.91 -5.67
N PHE A 128 -15.62 10.71 -5.56
CA PHE A 128 -14.96 9.92 -4.51
C PHE A 128 -13.86 10.76 -3.87
N LYS A 129 -13.74 10.69 -2.55
CA LYS A 129 -12.64 11.33 -1.81
C LYS A 129 -11.32 10.66 -2.12
N TYR A 130 -11.31 9.32 -2.08
CA TYR A 130 -10.14 8.53 -2.42
C TYR A 130 -10.53 7.18 -3.03
N ALA A 131 -9.54 6.49 -3.60
CA ALA A 131 -9.66 5.12 -4.07
C ALA A 131 -8.60 4.23 -3.42
N THR A 132 -8.96 2.97 -3.17
CA THR A 132 -8.03 1.94 -2.72
C THR A 132 -7.62 1.05 -3.88
N VAL A 133 -6.34 0.76 -3.99
CA VAL A 133 -5.73 0.01 -5.09
C VAL A 133 -4.78 -1.03 -4.52
N VAL A 134 -4.98 -2.31 -4.79
CA VAL A 134 -3.99 -3.36 -4.48
C VAL A 134 -3.03 -3.47 -5.67
N HIS A 135 -1.73 -3.30 -5.43
CA HIS A 135 -0.71 -3.43 -6.46
C HIS A 135 -0.57 -4.88 -6.94
N CYS A 136 -0.44 -5.82 -5.99
CA CYS A 136 -0.44 -7.25 -6.28
C CYS A 136 -1.28 -8.02 -5.27
N ASP A 137 -2.37 -8.63 -5.70
CA ASP A 137 -3.19 -9.47 -4.83
C ASP A 137 -2.49 -10.82 -4.57
N THR A 138 -2.13 -11.09 -3.34
CA THR A 138 -1.31 -12.26 -2.96
C THR A 138 -1.95 -13.61 -3.33
N PRO A 139 -3.26 -13.84 -3.10
CA PRO A 139 -3.89 -15.12 -3.41
C PRO A 139 -3.97 -15.44 -4.90
N SER A 140 -4.26 -14.44 -5.73
CA SER A 140 -4.38 -14.61 -7.18
C SER A 140 -3.05 -14.42 -7.92
N GLY A 141 -2.11 -13.69 -7.33
CA GLY A 141 -0.88 -13.23 -7.99
C GLY A 141 -1.14 -12.14 -9.04
N MET A 142 -2.33 -11.54 -9.04
CA MET A 142 -2.71 -10.55 -10.03
C MET A 142 -2.02 -9.21 -9.73
N LEU A 143 -1.28 -8.71 -10.73
CA LEU A 143 -0.56 -7.43 -10.67
C LEU A 143 -1.36 -6.35 -11.40
N ASN A 144 -1.63 -5.24 -10.73
CA ASN A 144 -2.27 -4.07 -11.29
C ASN A 144 -1.24 -3.03 -11.74
N ASP A 145 -1.47 -2.39 -12.87
CA ASP A 145 -0.61 -1.32 -13.39
C ASP A 145 -0.88 0.02 -12.66
N ILE A 146 -0.31 0.16 -11.46
CA ILE A 146 -0.46 1.36 -10.64
C ILE A 146 0.13 2.62 -11.30
N SER A 147 1.06 2.45 -12.25
CA SER A 147 1.65 3.56 -13.01
C SER A 147 0.64 4.25 -13.93
N LYS A 148 -0.45 3.56 -14.29
CA LYS A 148 -1.55 4.10 -15.07
C LYS A 148 -2.79 4.39 -14.24
N ILE A 149 -3.11 3.50 -13.30
CA ILE A 149 -4.32 3.62 -12.46
C ILE A 149 -4.23 4.86 -11.55
N CYS A 150 -3.11 5.06 -10.84
CA CYS A 150 -3.01 6.17 -9.89
C CYS A 150 -3.04 7.55 -10.57
N PRO A 151 -2.29 7.81 -11.66
CA PRO A 151 -2.41 9.07 -12.39
C PRO A 151 -3.81 9.30 -12.96
N LEU A 152 -4.50 8.26 -13.40
CA LEU A 152 -5.88 8.34 -13.88
C LEU A 152 -6.82 8.81 -12.75
N LEU A 153 -6.81 8.14 -11.58
CA LEU A 153 -7.60 8.53 -10.42
C LEU A 153 -7.29 9.97 -10.00
N LYS A 154 -6.01 10.34 -9.97
CA LYS A 154 -5.56 11.69 -9.63
C LYS A 154 -6.07 12.74 -10.62
N SER A 155 -6.27 12.40 -11.89
CA SER A 155 -6.83 13.35 -12.90
C SER A 155 -8.28 13.74 -12.62
N TYR A 156 -9.00 12.92 -11.85
CA TYR A 156 -10.35 13.20 -11.35
C TYR A 156 -10.36 13.81 -9.93
N GLY A 157 -9.19 14.11 -9.35
CA GLY A 157 -9.08 14.68 -8.01
C GLY A 157 -9.24 13.63 -6.89
N ILE A 158 -9.26 12.34 -7.23
CA ILE A 158 -9.40 11.24 -6.29
C ILE A 158 -8.02 10.92 -5.70
N LEU A 159 -7.89 10.91 -4.37
CA LEU A 159 -6.67 10.48 -3.68
C LEU A 159 -6.49 8.96 -3.82
N THR A 160 -5.27 8.48 -3.70
CA THR A 160 -4.96 7.06 -3.81
C THR A 160 -4.37 6.48 -2.54
N VAL A 161 -4.92 5.36 -2.08
CA VAL A 161 -4.34 4.48 -1.05
C VAL A 161 -3.92 3.19 -1.74
N VAL A 162 -2.62 2.95 -1.84
CA VAL A 162 -2.06 1.80 -2.56
C VAL A 162 -1.51 0.77 -1.59
N ASP A 163 -2.05 -0.43 -1.64
CA ASP A 163 -1.48 -1.62 -1.00
C ASP A 163 -0.41 -2.23 -1.91
N SER A 164 0.84 -2.03 -1.57
CA SER A 164 1.98 -2.65 -2.25
C SER A 164 2.70 -3.67 -1.37
N VAL A 165 2.03 -4.22 -0.36
CA VAL A 165 2.61 -5.20 0.58
C VAL A 165 3.19 -6.42 -0.14
N SER A 166 2.57 -6.88 -1.22
CA SER A 166 3.05 -8.03 -2.00
C SER A 166 3.94 -7.68 -3.19
N ALA A 167 4.05 -6.42 -3.56
CA ALA A 167 4.80 -6.02 -4.76
C ALA A 167 6.01 -5.13 -4.45
N MET A 168 5.95 -4.34 -3.38
CA MET A 168 7.02 -3.40 -3.00
C MET A 168 8.38 -4.11 -2.93
N PHE A 169 9.38 -3.49 -3.58
CA PHE A 169 10.75 -4.00 -3.73
C PHE A 169 10.89 -5.28 -4.60
N GLY A 170 9.80 -5.92 -4.99
CA GLY A 170 9.80 -6.98 -6.01
C GLY A 170 9.47 -6.43 -7.39
N GLU A 171 8.60 -5.44 -7.44
CA GLU A 171 8.22 -4.67 -8.63
C GLU A 171 8.68 -3.21 -8.47
N GLU A 172 8.88 -2.53 -9.59
CA GLU A 172 9.24 -1.10 -9.56
C GLU A 172 8.08 -0.27 -9.02
N VAL A 173 8.37 0.57 -8.02
CA VAL A 173 7.45 1.57 -7.49
C VAL A 173 8.14 2.93 -7.52
N ARG A 174 7.57 3.85 -8.27
CA ARG A 174 8.02 5.24 -8.37
C ARG A 174 6.90 6.13 -7.85
N ALA A 175 6.82 6.24 -6.52
CA ALA A 175 5.64 6.79 -5.86
C ALA A 175 5.28 8.21 -6.33
N ASP A 176 6.27 9.10 -6.47
CA ASP A 176 6.02 10.48 -6.94
C ASP A 176 5.61 10.51 -8.42
N ASP A 177 6.30 9.74 -9.28
CA ASP A 177 6.00 9.69 -10.71
C ASP A 177 4.61 9.09 -10.99
N TYR A 178 4.23 8.07 -10.22
CA TYR A 178 2.92 7.44 -10.29
C TYR A 178 1.82 8.23 -9.56
N ARG A 179 2.19 9.35 -8.91
CA ARG A 179 1.27 10.27 -8.23
C ARG A 179 0.47 9.59 -7.12
N ILE A 180 1.10 8.68 -6.40
CA ILE A 180 0.50 7.97 -5.27
C ILE A 180 0.46 8.91 -4.06
N ASP A 181 -0.70 9.00 -3.40
CA ASP A 181 -0.85 9.85 -2.20
C ASP A 181 -0.44 9.09 -0.92
N LEU A 182 -0.90 7.86 -0.74
CA LEU A 182 -0.55 6.99 0.38
C LEU A 182 -0.14 5.61 -0.15
N LEU A 183 1.08 5.19 0.15
CA LEU A 183 1.64 3.90 -0.24
C LEU A 183 1.97 3.08 1.00
N CYS A 184 1.42 1.88 1.07
CA CYS A 184 1.65 0.95 2.17
C CYS A 184 2.38 -0.29 1.70
N GLY A 185 3.36 -0.73 2.49
CA GLY A 185 4.15 -1.92 2.24
C GLY A 185 4.41 -2.71 3.50
N GLY A 186 5.15 -3.79 3.36
CA GLY A 186 5.53 -4.64 4.48
C GLY A 186 6.82 -5.37 4.22
N SER A 187 7.67 -5.48 5.24
CA SER A 187 9.00 -6.09 5.14
C SER A 187 9.02 -7.63 5.16
N GLN A 188 7.86 -8.28 5.27
CA GLN A 188 7.74 -9.73 5.35
C GLN A 188 7.62 -10.45 4.00
N LYS A 189 7.52 -9.73 2.91
CA LYS A 189 7.38 -10.24 1.54
C LYS A 189 8.53 -9.87 0.65
#